data_9792b577f2ecc5b83789750944e86983
#
_entry.id   9792b577f2ecc5b83789750944e86983
#
_cell.length_a   1.000
_cell.length_b   1.000
_cell.length_c   1.000
_cell.angle_alpha   90.00
_cell.angle_beta   90.00
_cell.angle_gamma   90.00
#
_symmetry.space_group_name_H-M   'P 1'
#
loop_
_entity.id
_entity.type
_entity.pdbx_description
1 polymer ?
#
loop_
_entity_poly.entity_id
_entity_poly.type
_entity_poly.pdbx_seq_one_letter_code
_entity_poly.pdbx_strand_id
1 'polypeptide(L)'
;PAVTGVQTCALPIKPADTGFIDNVKVLDVQENNGIIYHTVDKKIEIGSNVKCKINFEERLNNMQSHTAEHIVSGLICRKFNSTNVGFHIGKDFVTMDFNVTITEEDLRKIEKEANHAIYKNIPVIINTYSKEDAKNLNYRSKKELNEDIRIVEIAEYDICACCGIHVNTTGEIGLIKLLKVEKYKSGVRIYMLVGDKALKDYTDKYSQIDKISTLLSLKLDEVYDGVVHQLEEIEKLKKEKSELKNIMIENEISNFEKQKN
;
A
#
# COMPACT_ATOMS: atom_id res chain seq x y z
N PRO A 1 -8.88 -34.24 -6.06
CA PRO A 1 -8.57 -34.57 -4.69
C PRO A 1 -8.15 -33.31 -3.98
N ALA A 2 -8.94 -32.97 -2.95
CA ALA A 2 -8.69 -31.81 -2.14
C ALA A 2 -7.31 -31.95 -1.45
N VAL A 3 -6.41 -31.02 -1.67
CA VAL A 3 -5.20 -30.86 -0.87
C VAL A 3 -5.64 -30.34 0.48
N THR A 4 -5.86 -31.24 1.43
CA THR A 4 -6.15 -30.88 2.82
C THR A 4 -4.90 -30.25 3.43
N GLY A 5 -4.96 -28.96 3.80
CA GLY A 5 -3.94 -28.27 4.58
C GLY A 5 -3.39 -26.97 4.00
N VAL A 6 -3.64 -26.63 2.72
CA VAL A 6 -3.21 -25.36 2.13
C VAL A 6 -4.45 -24.62 1.66
N GLN A 7 -4.94 -23.71 2.48
CA GLN A 7 -6.05 -22.83 2.12
C GLN A 7 -5.52 -21.78 1.14
N THR A 8 -5.54 -22.11 -0.15
CA THR A 8 -5.25 -21.14 -1.21
C THR A 8 -6.42 -20.15 -1.28
N CYS A 9 -6.14 -18.88 -1.13
CA CYS A 9 -7.18 -17.86 -1.12
C CYS A 9 -7.30 -17.20 -2.50
N ALA A 10 -8.40 -17.50 -3.19
CA ALA A 10 -8.77 -16.88 -4.45
C ALA A 10 -9.86 -15.81 -4.25
N LEU A 11 -9.53 -14.71 -3.56
CA LEU A 11 -10.45 -13.58 -3.44
C LEU A 11 -10.12 -12.52 -4.50
N PRO A 12 -11.11 -11.89 -5.16
CA PRO A 12 -10.89 -10.91 -6.23
C PRO A 12 -10.21 -9.60 -5.76
N ILE A 13 -10.02 -9.42 -4.44
CA ILE A 13 -9.43 -8.22 -3.83
C ILE A 13 -7.92 -8.33 -3.61
N LYS A 14 -7.32 -9.50 -3.82
CA LYS A 14 -5.88 -9.74 -3.65
C LYS A 14 -5.36 -10.73 -4.70
N PRO A 15 -4.04 -10.70 -4.99
CA PRO A 15 -3.41 -11.68 -5.85
C PRO A 15 -3.59 -13.11 -5.33
N ALA A 16 -3.67 -14.07 -6.24
CA ALA A 16 -3.62 -15.49 -5.91
C ALA A 16 -2.27 -15.88 -5.32
N ASP A 17 -2.26 -16.91 -4.47
CA ASP A 17 -1.00 -17.48 -3.98
C ASP A 17 -0.21 -18.09 -5.14
N THR A 18 1.10 -17.86 -5.17
CA THR A 18 2.04 -18.48 -6.11
C THR A 18 2.88 -19.56 -5.41
N GLY A 19 3.58 -20.38 -6.18
CA GLY A 19 4.42 -21.43 -5.63
C GLY A 19 4.65 -22.57 -6.59
N PHE A 20 4.84 -23.78 -6.02
CA PHE A 20 5.12 -25.00 -6.76
C PHE A 20 4.28 -26.19 -6.26
N ILE A 21 3.86 -27.02 -7.19
CA ILE A 21 3.32 -28.37 -6.94
C ILE A 21 4.40 -29.33 -7.45
N ASP A 22 5.16 -29.94 -6.54
CA ASP A 22 6.45 -30.59 -6.81
C ASP A 22 7.42 -29.63 -7.53
N ASN A 23 7.73 -29.91 -8.80
CA ASN A 23 8.59 -29.07 -9.66
C ASN A 23 7.77 -28.25 -10.70
N VAL A 24 6.45 -28.24 -10.58
CA VAL A 24 5.55 -27.55 -11.50
C VAL A 24 5.14 -26.22 -10.90
N LYS A 25 5.39 -25.14 -11.63
CA LYS A 25 5.10 -23.77 -11.14
C LYS A 25 3.60 -23.49 -11.21
N VAL A 26 3.04 -22.96 -10.11
CA VAL A 26 1.68 -22.42 -10.07
C VAL A 26 1.71 -20.99 -10.57
N LEU A 27 0.95 -20.70 -11.62
CA LEU A 27 0.87 -19.41 -12.28
C LEU A 27 -0.31 -18.57 -11.76
N ASP A 28 -1.43 -19.23 -11.45
CA ASP A 28 -2.66 -18.59 -10.95
C ASP A 28 -3.49 -19.60 -10.15
N VAL A 29 -4.30 -19.10 -9.23
CA VAL A 29 -5.25 -19.89 -8.44
C VAL A 29 -6.59 -19.17 -8.41
N GLN A 30 -7.64 -19.84 -8.84
CA GLN A 30 -9.00 -19.31 -8.84
C GLN A 30 -9.97 -20.29 -8.19
N GLU A 31 -11.03 -19.76 -7.59
CA GLU A 31 -12.14 -20.51 -7.05
C GLU A 31 -13.38 -20.30 -7.93
N ASN A 32 -14.03 -21.38 -8.30
CA ASN A 32 -15.29 -21.32 -9.01
C ASN A 32 -16.22 -22.43 -8.47
N ASN A 33 -17.36 -22.03 -7.93
CA ASN A 33 -18.36 -22.95 -7.34
C ASN A 33 -17.78 -23.91 -6.27
N GLY A 34 -16.92 -23.41 -5.39
CA GLY A 34 -16.27 -24.19 -4.33
C GLY A 34 -15.14 -25.11 -4.81
N ILE A 35 -14.79 -25.08 -6.09
CA ILE A 35 -13.65 -25.82 -6.66
C ILE A 35 -12.49 -24.86 -6.86
N ILE A 36 -11.31 -25.25 -6.34
CA ILE A 36 -10.09 -24.46 -6.48
C ILE A 36 -9.31 -24.96 -7.71
N TYR A 37 -9.11 -24.09 -8.67
CA TYR A 37 -8.38 -24.33 -9.92
C TYR A 37 -6.98 -23.76 -9.81
N HIS A 38 -5.95 -24.59 -10.03
CA HIS A 38 -4.56 -24.16 -10.13
C HIS A 38 -4.14 -24.16 -11.61
N THR A 39 -3.82 -23.00 -12.16
CA THR A 39 -3.18 -22.88 -13.46
C THR A 39 -1.69 -23.12 -13.29
N VAL A 40 -1.13 -24.06 -14.00
CA VAL A 40 0.25 -24.52 -13.85
C VAL A 40 1.00 -24.48 -15.19
N ASP A 41 2.33 -24.38 -15.15
CA ASP A 41 3.20 -24.30 -16.33
C ASP A 41 3.41 -25.64 -17.04
N LYS A 42 3.13 -26.77 -16.34
CA LYS A 42 3.28 -28.15 -16.86
C LYS A 42 2.16 -29.06 -16.37
N LYS A 43 1.90 -30.12 -17.10
CA LYS A 43 0.92 -31.15 -16.76
C LYS A 43 1.34 -31.90 -15.49
N ILE A 44 0.40 -32.15 -14.60
CA ILE A 44 0.57 -33.01 -13.41
C ILE A 44 -0.22 -34.29 -13.63
N GLU A 45 0.32 -35.42 -13.22
CA GLU A 45 -0.33 -36.74 -13.34
C GLU A 45 -1.51 -36.83 -12.35
N ILE A 46 -2.67 -37.18 -12.85
CA ILE A 46 -3.89 -37.30 -12.05
C ILE A 46 -3.77 -38.47 -11.09
N GLY A 47 -4.09 -38.25 -9.82
CA GLY A 47 -4.05 -39.26 -8.76
C GLY A 47 -2.68 -39.46 -8.10
N SER A 48 -1.65 -38.72 -8.52
CA SER A 48 -0.36 -38.70 -7.83
C SER A 48 -0.40 -37.96 -6.49
N ASN A 49 0.44 -38.40 -5.54
CA ASN A 49 0.71 -37.63 -4.33
C ASN A 49 1.71 -36.54 -4.66
N VAL A 50 1.38 -35.30 -4.38
CA VAL A 50 2.19 -34.13 -4.72
C VAL A 50 2.54 -33.32 -3.47
N LYS A 51 3.73 -32.70 -3.47
CA LYS A 51 4.18 -31.77 -2.43
C LYS A 51 3.96 -30.34 -2.89
N CYS A 52 3.12 -29.59 -2.16
CA CYS A 52 2.87 -28.18 -2.43
C CYS A 52 3.82 -27.31 -1.61
N LYS A 53 4.42 -26.30 -2.26
CA LYS A 53 5.25 -25.26 -1.64
C LYS A 53 4.73 -23.91 -2.07
N ILE A 54 4.16 -23.15 -1.13
CA ILE A 54 3.70 -21.79 -1.37
C ILE A 54 4.88 -20.82 -1.31
N ASN A 55 4.83 -19.74 -2.09
CA ASN A 55 5.67 -18.57 -1.90
C ASN A 55 5.21 -17.83 -0.63
N PHE A 56 5.80 -18.23 0.50
CA PHE A 56 5.37 -17.76 1.81
C PHE A 56 5.65 -16.26 2.01
N GLU A 57 6.70 -15.72 1.42
CA GLU A 57 7.02 -14.29 1.49
C GLU A 57 5.89 -13.44 0.88
N GLU A 58 5.46 -13.79 -0.34
CA GLU A 58 4.36 -13.11 -1.01
C GLU A 58 3.03 -13.27 -0.23
N ARG A 59 2.76 -14.48 0.25
CA ARG A 59 1.59 -14.74 1.10
C ARG A 59 1.62 -13.93 2.39
N LEU A 60 2.77 -13.86 3.08
CA LEU A 60 2.93 -13.05 4.29
C LEU A 60 2.68 -11.57 4.01
N ASN A 61 3.22 -11.02 2.93
CA ASN A 61 2.94 -9.65 2.50
C ASN A 61 1.43 -9.39 2.29
N ASN A 62 0.71 -10.35 1.71
CA ASN A 62 -0.73 -10.25 1.52
C ASN A 62 -1.49 -10.32 2.85
N MET A 63 -1.07 -11.19 3.78
CA MET A 63 -1.64 -11.30 5.13
C MET A 63 -1.42 -10.00 5.93
N GLN A 64 -0.21 -9.46 5.92
CA GLN A 64 0.15 -8.18 6.56
C GLN A 64 -0.68 -7.04 5.98
N SER A 65 -0.75 -6.92 4.66
CA SER A 65 -1.50 -5.87 3.96
C SER A 65 -3.00 -5.92 4.26
N HIS A 66 -3.57 -7.13 4.32
CA HIS A 66 -5.00 -7.30 4.61
C HIS A 66 -5.31 -6.99 6.07
N THR A 67 -4.48 -7.43 7.00
CA THR A 67 -4.67 -7.12 8.43
C THR A 67 -4.48 -5.62 8.70
N ALA A 68 -3.52 -4.98 8.05
CA ALA A 68 -3.32 -3.53 8.11
C ALA A 68 -4.55 -2.76 7.57
N GLU A 69 -5.18 -3.25 6.48
CA GLU A 69 -6.43 -2.69 5.97
C GLU A 69 -7.53 -2.71 7.02
N HIS A 70 -7.71 -3.83 7.73
CA HIS A 70 -8.70 -3.94 8.80
C HIS A 70 -8.48 -2.89 9.88
N ILE A 71 -7.26 -2.71 10.36
CA ILE A 71 -6.92 -1.70 11.38
C ILE A 71 -7.24 -0.29 10.87
N VAL A 72 -6.73 0.06 9.68
CA VAL A 72 -6.91 1.41 9.11
C VAL A 72 -8.39 1.68 8.80
N SER A 73 -9.08 0.71 8.20
CA SER A 73 -10.51 0.85 7.89
C SER A 73 -11.37 0.95 9.14
N GLY A 74 -11.09 0.17 10.18
CA GLY A 74 -11.81 0.24 11.44
C GLY A 74 -11.63 1.61 12.12
N LEU A 75 -10.42 2.16 12.13
CA LEU A 75 -10.12 3.50 12.64
C LEU A 75 -10.88 4.59 11.87
N ILE A 76 -10.83 4.56 10.53
CA ILE A 76 -11.49 5.54 9.67
C ILE A 76 -13.01 5.45 9.80
N CYS A 77 -13.57 4.25 9.69
CA CYS A 77 -15.01 4.05 9.77
C CYS A 77 -15.58 4.54 11.11
N ARG A 78 -14.89 4.27 12.21
CA ARG A 78 -15.31 4.71 13.55
C ARG A 78 -15.15 6.21 13.73
N LYS A 79 -14.01 6.80 13.31
CA LYS A 79 -13.71 8.22 13.52
C LYS A 79 -14.58 9.14 12.68
N PHE A 80 -14.88 8.76 11.45
CA PHE A 80 -15.59 9.60 10.48
C PHE A 80 -17.00 9.13 10.18
N ASN A 81 -17.49 8.10 10.88
CA ASN A 81 -18.79 7.46 10.59
C ASN A 81 -18.97 7.15 9.11
N SER A 82 -17.93 6.54 8.52
CA SER A 82 -17.81 6.27 7.08
C SER A 82 -17.82 4.77 6.79
N THR A 83 -17.84 4.43 5.50
CA THR A 83 -17.70 3.05 5.04
C THR A 83 -16.54 2.90 4.07
N ASN A 84 -15.82 1.77 4.16
CA ASN A 84 -14.88 1.36 3.15
C ASN A 84 -15.65 0.85 1.94
N VAL A 85 -15.58 1.58 0.82
CA VAL A 85 -16.30 1.28 -0.43
C VAL A 85 -15.42 0.61 -1.49
N GLY A 86 -14.12 0.46 -1.23
CA GLY A 86 -13.17 -0.20 -2.11
C GLY A 86 -11.88 -0.59 -1.40
N PHE A 87 -11.34 -1.75 -1.75
CA PHE A 87 -10.06 -2.24 -1.24
C PHE A 87 -9.37 -3.09 -2.30
N HIS A 88 -8.08 -2.87 -2.50
CA HIS A 88 -7.29 -3.65 -3.43
C HIS A 88 -5.83 -3.75 -2.95
N ILE A 89 -5.29 -4.97 -2.93
CA ILE A 89 -3.86 -5.23 -2.73
C ILE A 89 -3.21 -5.30 -4.11
N GLY A 90 -2.63 -4.18 -4.54
CA GLY A 90 -1.88 -4.10 -5.80
C GLY A 90 -0.43 -4.55 -5.64
N LYS A 91 0.28 -4.59 -6.78
CA LYS A 91 1.71 -4.93 -6.80
C LYS A 91 2.54 -3.92 -6.02
N ASP A 92 2.28 -2.63 -6.22
CA ASP A 92 3.07 -1.53 -5.67
C ASP A 92 2.47 -0.99 -4.37
N PHE A 93 1.15 -0.82 -4.33
CA PHE A 93 0.43 -0.20 -3.21
C PHE A 93 -0.81 -0.98 -2.85
N VAL A 94 -1.19 -0.87 -1.60
CA VAL A 94 -2.54 -1.16 -1.14
C VAL A 94 -3.38 0.11 -1.30
N THR A 95 -4.58 -0.01 -1.85
CA THR A 95 -5.53 1.12 -1.96
C THR A 95 -6.80 0.84 -1.19
N MET A 96 -7.32 1.88 -0.54
CA MET A 96 -8.57 1.85 0.22
C MET A 96 -9.41 3.08 -0.16
N ASP A 97 -10.68 2.86 -0.47
CA ASP A 97 -11.61 3.92 -0.85
C ASP A 97 -12.66 4.12 0.24
N PHE A 98 -12.89 5.36 0.63
CA PHE A 98 -13.86 5.73 1.65
C PHE A 98 -14.81 6.82 1.14
N ASN A 99 -16.06 6.78 1.57
CA ASN A 99 -17.10 7.76 1.22
C ASN A 99 -17.08 9.01 2.13
N VAL A 100 -15.91 9.50 2.46
CA VAL A 100 -15.69 10.64 3.38
C VAL A 100 -14.52 11.48 2.90
N THR A 101 -14.42 12.73 3.36
CA THR A 101 -13.23 13.57 3.18
C THR A 101 -12.29 13.36 4.36
N ILE A 102 -11.01 13.15 4.07
CA ILE A 102 -9.93 12.96 5.04
C ILE A 102 -8.81 13.93 4.66
N THR A 103 -8.32 14.70 5.63
CA THR A 103 -7.18 15.61 5.44
C THR A 103 -5.85 14.88 5.60
N GLU A 104 -4.75 15.49 5.13
CA GLU A 104 -3.40 14.95 5.37
C GLU A 104 -3.08 14.88 6.89
N GLU A 105 -3.55 15.83 7.67
CA GLU A 105 -3.38 15.80 9.13
C GLU A 105 -4.10 14.61 9.77
N ASP A 106 -5.34 14.35 9.34
CA ASP A 106 -6.08 13.19 9.79
C ASP A 106 -5.39 11.88 9.38
N LEU A 107 -4.86 11.85 8.14
CA LEU A 107 -4.12 10.69 7.64
C LEU A 107 -2.91 10.37 8.54
N ARG A 108 -2.16 11.39 8.95
CA ARG A 108 -1.00 11.21 9.87
C ARG A 108 -1.43 10.72 11.25
N LYS A 109 -2.57 11.21 11.78
CA LYS A 109 -3.13 10.74 13.06
C LYS A 109 -3.55 9.26 12.98
N ILE A 110 -4.23 8.88 11.90
CA ILE A 110 -4.64 7.48 11.65
C ILE A 110 -3.41 6.57 11.50
N GLU A 111 -2.39 7.00 10.75
CA GLU A 111 -1.13 6.25 10.58
C GLU A 111 -0.46 5.98 11.94
N LYS A 112 -0.37 7.00 12.79
CA LYS A 112 0.20 6.86 14.13
C LYS A 112 -0.59 5.87 14.99
N GLU A 113 -1.92 5.95 14.97
CA GLU A 113 -2.80 5.06 15.73
C GLU A 113 -2.76 3.62 15.20
N ALA A 114 -2.70 3.44 13.87
CA ALA A 114 -2.55 2.12 13.26
C ALA A 114 -1.22 1.45 13.63
N ASN A 115 -0.11 2.19 13.65
CA ASN A 115 1.17 1.65 14.11
C ASN A 115 1.19 1.39 15.63
N HIS A 116 0.39 2.11 16.42
CA HIS A 116 0.23 1.80 17.84
C HIS A 116 -0.43 0.44 18.07
N ALA A 117 -1.37 0.01 17.18
CA ALA A 117 -1.90 -1.35 17.19
C ALA A 117 -0.80 -2.40 16.99
N ILE A 118 0.17 -2.13 16.10
CA ILE A 118 1.31 -3.02 15.86
C ILE A 118 2.16 -3.15 17.13
N TYR A 119 2.48 -2.05 17.79
CA TYR A 119 3.28 -2.06 19.01
C TYR A 119 2.58 -2.79 20.19
N LYS A 120 1.24 -2.74 20.25
CA LYS A 120 0.47 -3.50 21.23
C LYS A 120 0.49 -5.01 21.00
N ASN A 121 0.84 -5.47 19.80
CA ASN A 121 0.89 -6.88 19.40
C ASN A 121 -0.39 -7.65 19.75
N ILE A 122 -1.53 -7.13 19.32
CA ILE A 122 -2.88 -7.65 19.62
C ILE A 122 -3.14 -8.93 18.84
N PRO A 123 -3.72 -9.98 19.43
CA PRO A 123 -4.16 -11.17 18.72
C PRO A 123 -5.22 -10.85 17.66
N VAL A 124 -5.11 -11.48 16.48
CA VAL A 124 -6.12 -11.44 15.43
C VAL A 124 -6.99 -12.68 15.58
N ILE A 125 -8.19 -12.50 16.12
CA ILE A 125 -9.11 -13.59 16.44
C ILE A 125 -10.01 -13.83 15.24
N ILE A 126 -10.14 -15.11 14.85
CA ILE A 126 -10.96 -15.51 13.71
C ILE A 126 -11.93 -16.57 14.16
N ASN A 127 -13.22 -16.24 14.13
CA ASN A 127 -14.30 -17.14 14.51
C ASN A 127 -15.35 -17.22 13.39
N THR A 128 -16.02 -18.37 13.31
CA THR A 128 -17.18 -18.56 12.43
C THR A 128 -18.42 -18.66 13.30
N TYR A 129 -19.40 -17.83 13.00
CA TYR A 129 -20.67 -17.74 13.72
C TYR A 129 -21.82 -18.16 12.82
N SER A 130 -22.85 -18.79 13.40
CA SER A 130 -24.09 -18.96 12.70
C SER A 130 -24.73 -17.60 12.37
N LYS A 131 -25.60 -17.55 11.37
CA LYS A 131 -26.32 -16.31 11.01
C LYS A 131 -27.10 -15.73 12.21
N GLU A 132 -27.60 -16.60 13.11
CA GLU A 132 -28.37 -16.17 14.29
C GLU A 132 -27.47 -15.54 15.35
N ASP A 133 -26.33 -16.16 15.64
CA ASP A 133 -25.37 -15.64 16.62
C ASP A 133 -24.73 -14.34 16.14
N ALA A 134 -24.42 -14.23 14.85
CA ALA A 134 -23.83 -13.05 14.24
C ALA A 134 -24.74 -11.81 14.29
N LYS A 135 -26.07 -11.97 14.36
CA LYS A 135 -27.00 -10.83 14.50
C LYS A 135 -26.78 -10.01 15.77
N ASN A 136 -26.24 -10.62 16.80
CA ASN A 136 -25.96 -9.98 18.08
C ASN A 136 -24.58 -9.30 18.14
N LEU A 137 -23.80 -9.42 17.08
CA LEU A 137 -22.47 -8.83 17.00
C LEU A 137 -22.50 -7.55 16.17
N ASN A 138 -21.85 -6.51 16.66
CA ASN A 138 -21.66 -5.27 15.89
C ASN A 138 -20.37 -5.38 15.05
N TYR A 139 -20.51 -5.81 13.79
CA TYR A 139 -19.38 -5.99 12.88
C TYR A 139 -19.61 -5.25 11.55
N ARG A 140 -18.53 -4.86 10.90
CA ARG A 140 -18.57 -4.32 9.54
C ARG A 140 -18.80 -5.46 8.53
N SER A 141 -19.62 -5.22 7.53
CA SER A 141 -19.78 -6.11 6.39
C SER A 141 -19.97 -5.32 5.10
N LYS A 142 -19.41 -5.81 4.00
CA LYS A 142 -19.59 -5.26 2.65
C LYS A 142 -20.76 -5.91 1.90
N LYS A 143 -21.32 -7.00 2.40
CA LYS A 143 -22.40 -7.78 1.77
C LYS A 143 -23.37 -8.30 2.82
N GLU A 144 -24.62 -8.48 2.42
CA GLU A 144 -25.53 -9.32 3.18
C GLU A 144 -25.10 -10.78 3.05
N LEU A 145 -24.94 -11.45 4.19
CA LEU A 145 -24.45 -12.81 4.27
C LEU A 145 -25.61 -13.75 4.65
N ASN A 146 -25.77 -14.83 3.88
CA ASN A 146 -26.89 -15.78 4.04
C ASN A 146 -26.46 -17.12 4.66
N GLU A 147 -25.19 -17.31 4.92
CA GLU A 147 -24.57 -18.53 5.45
C GLU A 147 -23.80 -18.23 6.74
N ASP A 148 -23.06 -19.20 7.26
CA ASP A 148 -22.16 -19.00 8.39
C ASP A 148 -21.15 -17.87 8.11
N ILE A 149 -21.00 -16.98 9.08
CA ILE A 149 -20.26 -15.72 8.93
C ILE A 149 -18.90 -15.85 9.62
N ARG A 150 -17.83 -15.81 8.83
CA ARG A 150 -16.48 -15.74 9.35
C ARG A 150 -16.15 -14.30 9.73
N ILE A 151 -15.91 -14.06 11.01
CA ILE A 151 -15.58 -12.74 11.59
C ILE A 151 -14.11 -12.71 11.99
N VAL A 152 -13.44 -11.64 11.61
CA VAL A 152 -12.09 -11.28 12.02
C VAL A 152 -12.19 -10.15 13.02
N GLU A 153 -11.65 -10.34 14.22
CA GLU A 153 -11.63 -9.38 15.31
C GLU A 153 -10.21 -8.98 15.65
N ILE A 154 -9.96 -7.67 15.69
CA ILE A 154 -8.76 -7.03 16.23
C ILE A 154 -9.23 -6.11 17.33
N ALA A 155 -9.07 -6.51 18.59
CA ALA A 155 -9.61 -5.81 19.74
C ALA A 155 -9.31 -4.31 19.71
N GLU A 156 -10.30 -3.48 19.99
CA GLU A 156 -10.24 -2.00 19.96
C GLU A 156 -10.12 -1.38 18.56
N TYR A 157 -9.83 -2.15 17.50
CA TYR A 157 -9.59 -1.62 16.16
C TYR A 157 -10.67 -1.99 15.15
N ASP A 158 -10.97 -3.25 14.98
CA ASP A 158 -11.94 -3.69 13.98
C ASP A 158 -12.61 -5.02 14.31
N ILE A 159 -13.87 -5.14 13.95
CA ILE A 159 -14.65 -6.39 13.90
C ILE A 159 -15.32 -6.43 12.54
N CYS A 160 -14.95 -7.38 11.69
CA CYS A 160 -15.39 -7.39 10.30
C CYS A 160 -15.65 -8.79 9.76
N ALA A 161 -16.73 -8.94 9.00
CA ALA A 161 -16.96 -10.17 8.23
C ALA A 161 -15.96 -10.24 7.08
N CYS A 162 -15.08 -11.25 7.11
CA CYS A 162 -13.98 -11.40 6.16
C CYS A 162 -13.57 -12.85 5.95
N CYS A 163 -13.43 -13.26 4.68
CA CYS A 163 -12.95 -14.59 4.29
C CYS A 163 -11.44 -14.62 3.96
N GLY A 164 -10.73 -13.50 4.07
CA GLY A 164 -9.33 -13.41 3.69
C GLY A 164 -8.35 -14.00 4.70
N ILE A 165 -7.07 -14.03 4.31
CA ILE A 165 -5.96 -14.47 5.16
C ILE A 165 -5.43 -13.29 5.96
N HIS A 166 -5.04 -13.56 7.20
CA HIS A 166 -4.54 -12.58 8.15
C HIS A 166 -3.30 -13.11 8.85
N VAL A 167 -2.51 -12.22 9.45
CA VAL A 167 -1.46 -12.58 10.42
C VAL A 167 -2.09 -13.00 11.75
N ASN A 168 -1.34 -13.67 12.61
CA ASN A 168 -1.86 -14.13 13.91
C ASN A 168 -1.93 -13.02 14.95
N THR A 169 -1.01 -12.07 14.88
CA THR A 169 -0.97 -10.90 15.76
C THR A 169 -0.64 -9.65 14.97
N THR A 170 -1.06 -8.48 15.47
CA THR A 170 -0.80 -7.20 14.80
C THR A 170 0.69 -6.87 14.71
N GLY A 171 1.53 -7.40 15.62
CA GLY A 171 2.98 -7.24 15.56
C GLY A 171 3.62 -7.84 14.31
N GLU A 172 3.05 -8.91 13.75
CA GLU A 172 3.52 -9.53 12.51
C GLU A 172 3.34 -8.63 11.27
N ILE A 173 2.57 -7.54 11.36
CA ILE A 173 2.41 -6.55 10.26
C ILE A 173 3.72 -5.80 10.00
N GLY A 174 4.49 -5.54 11.05
CA GLY A 174 5.75 -4.81 11.00
C GLY A 174 5.58 -3.29 10.96
N LEU A 175 5.17 -2.71 9.85
CA LEU A 175 5.01 -1.26 9.68
C LEU A 175 3.84 -0.94 8.75
N ILE A 176 3.05 0.07 9.10
CA ILE A 176 2.03 0.67 8.23
C ILE A 176 2.47 2.08 7.86
N LYS A 177 2.57 2.36 6.56
CA LYS A 177 2.83 3.71 6.03
C LYS A 177 1.70 4.16 5.13
N LEU A 178 0.97 5.19 5.54
CA LEU A 178 -0.05 5.84 4.72
C LEU A 178 0.64 6.93 3.88
N LEU A 179 0.73 6.72 2.57
CA LEU A 179 1.53 7.58 1.69
C LEU A 179 0.84 8.91 1.43
N LYS A 180 -0.41 8.84 0.94
CA LYS A 180 -1.20 10.01 0.55
C LYS A 180 -2.69 9.70 0.58
N VAL A 181 -3.49 10.77 0.59
CA VAL A 181 -4.93 10.74 0.36
C VAL A 181 -5.25 11.58 -0.88
N GLU A 182 -6.08 11.05 -1.76
CA GLU A 182 -6.51 11.72 -2.98
C GLU A 182 -8.03 11.72 -3.09
N LYS A 183 -8.59 12.75 -3.69
CA LYS A 183 -10.02 12.78 -4.01
C LYS A 183 -10.34 11.67 -5.01
N TYR A 184 -11.32 10.83 -4.68
CA TYR A 184 -11.74 9.74 -5.53
C TYR A 184 -13.26 9.57 -5.50
N LYS A 185 -13.91 9.71 -6.66
CA LYS A 185 -15.38 9.74 -6.79
C LYS A 185 -15.99 10.76 -5.82
N SER A 186 -16.94 10.33 -4.96
CA SER A 186 -17.57 11.15 -3.93
C SER A 186 -16.84 11.17 -2.59
N GLY A 187 -15.65 10.61 -2.50
CA GLY A 187 -14.86 10.50 -1.28
C GLY A 187 -13.37 10.57 -1.54
N VAL A 188 -12.61 9.70 -0.87
CA VAL A 188 -11.16 9.66 -0.97
C VAL A 188 -10.62 8.26 -1.23
N ARG A 189 -9.45 8.21 -1.86
CA ARG A 189 -8.57 7.02 -1.96
C ARG A 189 -7.31 7.24 -1.15
N ILE A 190 -6.99 6.27 -0.31
CA ILE A 190 -5.76 6.23 0.49
C ILE A 190 -4.82 5.17 -0.10
N TYR A 191 -3.55 5.52 -0.20
CA TYR A 191 -2.46 4.63 -0.62
C TYR A 191 -1.64 4.24 0.60
N MET A 192 -1.38 2.94 0.74
CA MET A 192 -0.69 2.37 1.89
C MET A 192 0.41 1.40 1.45
N LEU A 193 1.52 1.42 2.16
CA LEU A 193 2.55 0.39 2.16
C LEU A 193 2.59 -0.31 3.51
N VAL A 194 2.94 -1.60 3.52
CA VAL A 194 2.94 -2.43 4.72
C VAL A 194 4.19 -3.30 4.77
N GLY A 195 4.68 -3.57 5.98
CA GLY A 195 5.78 -4.48 6.24
C GLY A 195 7.07 -4.10 5.49
N ASP A 196 7.69 -5.08 4.86
CA ASP A 196 8.97 -4.88 4.14
C ASP A 196 8.87 -3.89 3.00
N LYS A 197 7.70 -3.77 2.33
CA LYS A 197 7.50 -2.75 1.29
C LYS A 197 7.59 -1.34 1.86
N ALA A 198 7.05 -1.11 3.06
CA ALA A 198 7.13 0.19 3.72
C ALA A 198 8.56 0.50 4.19
N LEU A 199 9.25 -0.49 4.73
CA LEU A 199 10.66 -0.36 5.13
C LEU A 199 11.57 -0.09 3.94
N LYS A 200 11.36 -0.82 2.83
CA LYS A 200 12.12 -0.60 1.60
C LYS A 200 11.91 0.80 1.04
N ASP A 201 10.67 1.27 0.97
CA ASP A 201 10.33 2.63 0.50
C ASP A 201 11.05 3.71 1.34
N TYR A 202 11.07 3.54 2.66
CA TYR A 202 11.80 4.43 3.56
C TYR A 202 13.31 4.40 3.26
N THR A 203 13.90 3.21 3.13
CA THR A 203 15.33 3.04 2.87
C THR A 203 15.73 3.66 1.52
N ASP A 204 14.92 3.43 0.48
CA ASP A 204 15.16 3.98 -0.85
C ASP A 204 15.10 5.53 -0.82
N LYS A 205 14.10 6.11 -0.15
CA LYS A 205 13.97 7.57 0.00
C LYS A 205 15.10 8.17 0.83
N TYR A 206 15.47 7.53 1.94
CA TYR A 206 16.61 7.96 2.75
C TYR A 206 17.90 7.99 1.92
N SER A 207 18.16 6.94 1.14
CA SER A 207 19.32 6.88 0.26
C SER A 207 19.33 8.00 -0.81
N GLN A 208 18.15 8.39 -1.34
CA GLN A 208 18.09 9.52 -2.28
C GLN A 208 18.40 10.85 -1.60
N ILE A 209 17.84 11.09 -0.42
CA ILE A 209 18.07 12.31 0.36
C ILE A 209 19.55 12.41 0.75
N ASP A 210 20.17 11.32 1.18
CA ASP A 210 21.60 11.24 1.54
C ASP A 210 22.51 11.60 0.35
N LYS A 211 22.19 11.09 -0.86
CA LYS A 211 22.90 11.48 -2.08
C LYS A 211 22.77 12.97 -2.39
N ILE A 212 21.57 13.54 -2.25
CA ILE A 212 21.36 14.98 -2.48
C ILE A 212 22.11 15.80 -1.43
N SER A 213 22.07 15.41 -0.17
CA SER A 213 22.84 16.00 0.93
C SER A 213 24.33 16.05 0.61
N THR A 214 24.87 14.94 0.14
CA THR A 214 26.28 14.85 -0.29
C THR A 214 26.60 15.78 -1.46
N LEU A 215 25.74 15.82 -2.51
CA LEU A 215 25.92 16.69 -3.67
C LEU A 215 25.91 18.18 -3.30
N LEU A 216 25.07 18.56 -2.36
CA LEU A 216 24.93 19.95 -1.91
C LEU A 216 25.92 20.31 -0.78
N SER A 217 26.64 19.33 -0.22
CA SER A 217 27.49 19.48 0.97
C SER A 217 26.73 20.05 2.17
N LEU A 218 25.50 19.57 2.39
CA LEU A 218 24.59 19.99 3.45
C LEU A 218 24.24 18.83 4.38
N LYS A 219 23.69 19.13 5.56
CA LYS A 219 23.09 18.11 6.41
C LYS A 219 21.75 17.66 5.86
N LEU A 220 21.30 16.46 6.28
CA LEU A 220 20.04 15.86 5.80
C LEU A 220 18.80 16.74 6.04
N ASP A 221 18.74 17.44 7.16
CA ASP A 221 17.66 18.35 7.53
C ASP A 221 17.71 19.69 6.80
N GLU A 222 18.84 20.04 6.18
CA GLU A 222 19.06 21.28 5.41
C GLU A 222 18.83 21.08 3.89
N VAL A 223 18.60 19.85 3.43
CA VAL A 223 18.54 19.52 2.00
C VAL A 223 17.43 20.30 1.26
N TYR A 224 16.25 20.44 1.85
CA TYR A 224 15.17 21.19 1.24
C TYR A 224 15.55 22.66 0.99
N ASP A 225 16.06 23.33 2.02
CA ASP A 225 16.44 24.74 1.93
C ASP A 225 17.60 24.93 0.93
N GLY A 226 18.53 23.97 0.91
CA GLY A 226 19.61 23.98 -0.07
C GLY A 226 19.13 23.86 -1.51
N VAL A 227 18.14 23.01 -1.78
CA VAL A 227 17.53 22.91 -3.12
C VAL A 227 16.81 24.22 -3.50
N VAL A 228 16.07 24.82 -2.57
CA VAL A 228 15.41 26.12 -2.79
C VAL A 228 16.43 27.20 -3.15
N HIS A 229 17.52 27.30 -2.39
CA HIS A 229 18.60 28.25 -2.64
C HIS A 229 19.23 28.06 -4.03
N GLN A 230 19.49 26.79 -4.44
CA GLN A 230 20.02 26.52 -5.78
C GLN A 230 19.06 26.97 -6.90
N LEU A 231 17.75 26.80 -6.71
CA LEU A 231 16.76 27.28 -7.69
C LEU A 231 16.74 28.80 -7.80
N GLU A 232 16.86 29.51 -6.68
CA GLU A 232 16.93 30.98 -6.66
C GLU A 232 18.20 31.51 -7.36
N GLU A 233 19.38 30.91 -7.11
CA GLU A 233 20.62 31.24 -7.78
C GLU A 233 20.55 30.98 -9.30
N ILE A 234 19.94 29.87 -9.72
CA ILE A 234 19.71 29.56 -11.14
C ILE A 234 18.86 30.66 -11.81
N GLU A 235 17.80 31.11 -11.17
CA GLU A 235 16.95 32.17 -11.73
C GLU A 235 17.69 33.53 -11.80
N LYS A 236 18.51 33.87 -10.81
CA LYS A 236 19.38 35.04 -10.81
C LYS A 236 20.38 34.99 -11.97
N LEU A 237 21.09 33.86 -12.11
CA LEU A 237 22.07 33.67 -13.19
C LEU A 237 21.41 33.71 -14.58
N LYS A 238 20.19 33.23 -14.74
CA LYS A 238 19.44 33.37 -16.00
C LYS A 238 19.15 34.83 -16.36
N LYS A 239 18.80 35.67 -15.38
CA LYS A 239 18.59 37.12 -15.58
C LYS A 239 19.88 37.79 -15.97
N GLU A 240 20.94 37.62 -15.21
CA GLU A 240 22.26 38.19 -15.50
C GLU A 240 22.77 37.79 -16.90
N LYS A 241 22.61 36.52 -17.27
CA LYS A 241 22.95 36.04 -18.62
C LYS A 241 22.14 36.74 -19.70
N SER A 242 20.84 37.02 -19.47
CA SER A 242 19.99 37.72 -20.43
C SER A 242 20.41 39.19 -20.57
N GLU A 243 20.73 39.85 -19.47
CA GLU A 243 21.22 41.23 -19.45
C GLU A 243 22.55 41.36 -20.20
N LEU A 244 23.53 40.47 -19.92
CA LEU A 244 24.80 40.42 -20.61
C LEU A 244 24.64 40.20 -22.12
N LYS A 245 23.71 39.30 -22.53
CA LYS A 245 23.43 39.10 -23.95
C LYS A 245 22.92 40.36 -24.62
N ASN A 246 22.02 41.11 -23.98
CA ASN A 246 21.47 42.37 -24.50
C ASN A 246 22.56 43.39 -24.65
N ILE A 247 23.47 43.56 -23.65
CA ILE A 247 24.60 44.45 -23.71
C ILE A 247 25.57 44.05 -24.87
N MET A 248 25.81 42.76 -25.07
CA MET A 248 26.63 42.30 -26.20
C MET A 248 26.00 42.66 -27.56
N ILE A 249 24.70 42.44 -27.71
CA ILE A 249 23.94 42.77 -28.93
C ILE A 249 24.03 44.31 -29.20
N GLU A 250 23.76 45.15 -28.19
CA GLU A 250 23.85 46.59 -28.28
C GLU A 250 25.29 47.06 -28.71
N ASN A 251 26.32 46.46 -28.13
CA ASN A 251 27.72 46.74 -28.49
C ASN A 251 28.01 46.37 -29.95
N GLU A 252 27.55 45.21 -30.41
CA GLU A 252 27.71 44.79 -31.80
C GLU A 252 27.02 45.73 -32.76
N ILE A 253 25.74 46.10 -32.49
CA ILE A 253 25.01 47.07 -33.29
C ILE A 253 25.77 48.39 -33.36
N SER A 254 26.24 48.93 -32.24
CA SER A 254 27.03 50.17 -32.15
C SER A 254 28.34 50.11 -32.96
N ASN A 255 29.00 48.97 -32.99
CA ASN A 255 30.21 48.76 -33.78
C ASN A 255 29.92 48.69 -35.28
N PHE A 256 28.79 48.04 -35.70
CA PHE A 256 28.34 48.07 -37.10
C PHE A 256 27.97 49.48 -37.59
N GLU A 257 27.37 50.31 -36.76
CA GLU A 257 27.02 51.70 -37.09
C GLU A 257 28.27 52.59 -37.29
N LYS A 258 29.30 52.39 -36.44
CA LYS A 258 30.59 53.10 -36.56
C LYS A 258 31.40 52.71 -37.80
N GLN A 259 31.24 51.53 -38.37
CA GLN A 259 31.90 51.07 -39.58
C GLN A 259 31.21 51.53 -40.87
N LYS A 260 30.00 52.06 -40.78
CA LYS A 260 29.27 52.58 -41.92
C LYS A 260 29.42 54.08 -42.17
N ASN A 261 30.03 54.82 -41.27
CA ASN A 261 30.39 56.21 -41.36
C ASN A 261 31.90 56.38 -41.61
#